data_eece5e16b64423cf4d2608a976862330
#
_entry.id   eece5e16b64423cf4d2608a976862330
#
_cell.length_a   1.000
_cell.length_b   1.000
_cell.length_c   1.000
_cell.angle_alpha   90.00
_cell.angle_beta   90.00
_cell.angle_gamma   90.00
#
_symmetry.space_group_name_H-M   'P 1'
#
loop_
_entity.id
_entity.type
_entity.pdbx_description
1 polymer ?
#
loop_
_entity_poly.entity_id
_entity_poly.type
_entity_poly.pdbx_seq_one_letter_code
_entity_poly.pdbx_strand_id
1 'polypeptide(L)'
;MNSKNIVVIPAMSGLDDISYKEYCINSWDYWCKKNDVQLFVLDEPIVDVTEMKPTWQRWHVLDILDANEIEYNQVALVDIDTMIRWDAPNIFDQTNNLFSACIDNDNIGWVKQSIDGYQKYFRHVRFDWTTYFNCGMIVLNKQHKNLCKQITDFWYNNSAELTNVQNTLRKGTDQTPVNYLVRSSSHDLRILDKKWNLTHLNRKEIIQNFMFVDCGYIWHFNGFDKELRQNIMQQTWNNFRNNYEN
;
A
#
# COMPACT_ATOMS: atom_id res chain seq x y z
N MET A 1 3.71 -26.20 11.66
CA MET A 1 4.45 -25.47 10.60
C MET A 1 4.72 -24.09 11.13
N ASN A 2 5.94 -23.55 10.95
CA ASN A 2 6.18 -22.15 11.32
C ASN A 2 5.41 -21.25 10.35
N SER A 3 4.55 -20.38 10.87
CA SER A 3 3.82 -19.42 10.06
C SER A 3 4.81 -18.45 9.40
N LYS A 4 4.75 -18.30 8.07
CA LYS A 4 5.62 -17.40 7.31
C LYS A 4 5.09 -15.97 7.29
N ASN A 5 5.97 -15.02 7.02
CA ASN A 5 5.55 -13.69 6.61
C ASN A 5 5.06 -13.74 5.17
N ILE A 6 4.09 -12.91 4.82
CA ILE A 6 3.47 -12.88 3.50
C ILE A 6 3.52 -11.45 2.94
N VAL A 7 3.86 -11.31 1.67
CA VAL A 7 3.60 -10.10 0.88
C VAL A 7 2.34 -10.33 0.06
N VAL A 8 1.39 -9.40 0.13
CA VAL A 8 0.16 -9.43 -0.67
C VAL A 8 0.14 -8.24 -1.62
N ILE A 9 -0.03 -8.53 -2.91
CA ILE A 9 -0.15 -7.55 -3.99
C ILE A 9 -1.58 -7.58 -4.51
N PRO A 10 -2.41 -6.55 -4.25
CA PRO A 10 -3.72 -6.42 -4.87
C PRO A 10 -3.58 -6.01 -6.34
N ALA A 11 -3.56 -7.00 -7.23
CA ALA A 11 -3.40 -6.84 -8.67
C ALA A 11 -4.73 -6.98 -9.44
N MET A 12 -5.85 -6.68 -8.78
CA MET A 12 -7.19 -6.80 -9.33
C MET A 12 -7.36 -5.91 -10.56
N SER A 13 -7.62 -6.53 -11.71
CA SER A 13 -7.96 -5.84 -12.96
C SER A 13 -9.45 -5.46 -12.96
N GLY A 14 -9.80 -4.35 -13.58
CA GLY A 14 -11.22 -4.02 -13.73
C GLY A 14 -11.49 -2.66 -14.35
N LEU A 15 -11.07 -1.57 -13.74
CA LEU A 15 -11.32 -0.22 -14.25
C LEU A 15 -10.09 0.40 -14.92
N ASP A 16 -8.90 -0.05 -14.55
CA ASP A 16 -7.64 0.49 -15.04
C ASP A 16 -6.79 -0.61 -15.67
N ASP A 17 -6.05 -0.23 -16.71
CA ASP A 17 -4.98 -1.06 -17.25
C ASP A 17 -3.79 -1.01 -16.26
N ILE A 18 -3.42 -2.16 -15.76
CA ILE A 18 -2.31 -2.38 -14.85
C ILE A 18 -1.19 -3.19 -15.51
N SER A 19 -0.93 -2.92 -16.80
CA SER A 19 0.10 -3.61 -17.59
C SER A 19 1.50 -3.56 -16.95
N TYR A 20 1.76 -2.56 -16.11
CA TYR A 20 3.00 -2.44 -15.31
C TYR A 20 3.08 -3.43 -14.13
N LYS A 21 2.02 -4.19 -13.85
CA LYS A 21 1.96 -5.13 -12.71
C LYS A 21 3.10 -6.17 -12.72
N GLU A 22 3.57 -6.56 -13.90
CA GLU A 22 4.65 -7.53 -14.03
C GLU A 22 5.94 -7.06 -13.36
N TYR A 23 6.28 -5.77 -13.45
CA TYR A 23 7.49 -5.22 -12.85
C TYR A 23 7.41 -5.21 -11.32
N CYS A 24 6.22 -4.88 -10.80
CA CYS A 24 5.92 -5.01 -9.38
C CYS A 24 6.11 -6.47 -8.93
N ILE A 25 5.34 -7.39 -9.52
CA ILE A 25 5.33 -8.81 -9.13
C ILE A 25 6.71 -9.41 -9.21
N ASN A 26 7.44 -9.19 -10.31
CA ASN A 26 8.78 -9.76 -10.50
C ASN A 26 9.79 -9.26 -9.45
N SER A 27 9.76 -7.97 -9.10
CA SER A 27 10.67 -7.43 -8.08
C SER A 27 10.37 -8.00 -6.69
N TRP A 28 9.07 -8.10 -6.34
CA TRP A 28 8.64 -8.65 -5.07
C TRP A 28 8.82 -10.18 -4.98
N ASP A 29 8.62 -10.91 -6.08
CA ASP A 29 8.84 -12.37 -6.13
C ASP A 29 10.31 -12.73 -5.82
N TYR A 30 11.25 -12.01 -6.46
CA TYR A 30 12.67 -12.17 -6.16
C TYR A 30 12.98 -11.90 -4.68
N TRP A 31 12.51 -10.76 -4.17
CA TRP A 31 12.78 -10.36 -2.79
C TRP A 31 12.14 -11.36 -1.80
N CYS A 32 10.94 -11.81 -2.05
CA CYS A 32 10.25 -12.80 -1.23
C CYS A 32 11.02 -14.12 -1.18
N LYS A 33 11.47 -14.62 -2.31
CA LYS A 33 12.28 -15.85 -2.38
C LYS A 33 13.58 -15.72 -1.59
N LYS A 34 14.26 -14.58 -1.74
CA LYS A 34 15.52 -14.29 -1.03
C LYS A 34 15.34 -14.22 0.49
N ASN A 35 14.20 -13.77 0.99
CA ASN A 35 13.94 -13.55 2.40
C ASN A 35 13.08 -14.65 3.07
N ASP A 36 12.81 -15.76 2.38
CA ASP A 36 11.88 -16.83 2.82
C ASP A 36 10.49 -16.31 3.20
N VAL A 37 9.99 -15.37 2.40
CA VAL A 37 8.65 -14.75 2.50
C VAL A 37 7.76 -15.33 1.41
N GLN A 38 6.49 -15.55 1.71
CA GLN A 38 5.51 -15.99 0.71
C GLN A 38 4.97 -14.79 -0.05
N LEU A 39 4.85 -14.90 -1.38
CA LEU A 39 4.14 -13.93 -2.21
C LEU A 39 2.73 -14.42 -2.51
N PHE A 40 1.74 -13.57 -2.28
CA PHE A 40 0.34 -13.79 -2.65
C PHE A 40 -0.14 -12.64 -3.55
N VAL A 41 -0.52 -12.97 -4.78
CA VAL A 41 -1.08 -11.99 -5.72
C VAL A 41 -2.59 -12.13 -5.74
N LEU A 42 -3.30 -11.09 -5.31
CA LEU A 42 -4.76 -11.03 -5.33
C LEU A 42 -5.19 -10.39 -6.65
N ASP A 43 -5.39 -11.20 -7.67
CA ASP A 43 -5.66 -10.78 -9.05
C ASP A 43 -7.15 -10.81 -9.43
N GLU A 44 -7.97 -11.53 -8.66
CA GLU A 44 -9.41 -11.55 -8.82
C GLU A 44 -10.09 -10.63 -7.79
N PRO A 45 -11.06 -9.79 -8.20
CA PRO A 45 -11.82 -8.98 -7.27
C PRO A 45 -12.74 -9.87 -6.41
N ILE A 46 -12.86 -9.51 -5.13
CA ILE A 46 -13.72 -10.18 -4.14
C ILE A 46 -15.20 -9.87 -4.41
N VAL A 47 -15.46 -8.63 -4.79
CA VAL A 47 -16.76 -8.12 -5.23
C VAL A 47 -16.54 -7.31 -6.51
N ASP A 48 -17.62 -7.04 -7.27
CA ASP A 48 -17.52 -6.25 -8.48
C ASP A 48 -16.80 -4.91 -8.22
N VAL A 49 -15.81 -4.58 -9.04
CA VAL A 49 -14.98 -3.37 -8.89
C VAL A 49 -15.77 -2.07 -9.07
N THR A 50 -16.97 -2.15 -9.68
CA THR A 50 -17.92 -1.03 -9.76
C THR A 50 -18.65 -0.79 -8.45
N GLU A 51 -18.81 -1.82 -7.62
CA GLU A 51 -19.41 -1.73 -6.29
C GLU A 51 -18.38 -1.31 -5.24
N MET A 52 -17.19 -1.92 -5.29
CA MET A 52 -16.10 -1.60 -4.36
C MET A 52 -14.77 -1.53 -5.12
N LYS A 53 -14.13 -0.37 -5.09
CA LYS A 53 -12.82 -0.19 -5.73
C LYS A 53 -11.74 -1.12 -5.13
N PRO A 54 -10.76 -1.57 -5.93
CA PRO A 54 -9.69 -2.47 -5.47
C PRO A 54 -8.96 -2.00 -4.21
N THR A 55 -8.77 -0.70 -4.05
CA THR A 55 -8.14 -0.10 -2.86
C THR A 55 -8.89 -0.36 -1.56
N TRP A 56 -10.21 -0.56 -1.62
CA TRP A 56 -11.01 -0.96 -0.47
C TRP A 56 -11.07 -2.47 -0.30
N GLN A 57 -11.11 -3.22 -1.42
CA GLN A 57 -11.19 -4.70 -1.38
C GLN A 57 -9.96 -5.33 -0.74
N ARG A 58 -8.78 -4.71 -0.86
CA ARG A 58 -7.54 -5.23 -0.26
C ARG A 58 -7.61 -5.42 1.25
N TRP A 59 -8.51 -4.73 1.95
CA TRP A 59 -8.69 -4.87 3.39
C TRP A 59 -9.39 -6.16 3.82
N HIS A 60 -9.93 -6.95 2.88
CA HIS A 60 -10.38 -8.32 3.12
C HIS A 60 -9.24 -9.34 3.20
N VAL A 61 -7.99 -8.90 3.04
CA VAL A 61 -6.83 -9.80 2.92
C VAL A 61 -6.71 -10.82 4.04
N LEU A 62 -6.92 -10.43 5.30
CA LEU A 62 -6.80 -11.38 6.41
C LEU A 62 -7.94 -12.39 6.43
N ASP A 63 -9.14 -12.02 6.03
CA ASP A 63 -10.26 -12.96 5.90
C ASP A 63 -10.04 -13.94 4.74
N ILE A 64 -9.43 -13.47 3.62
CA ILE A 64 -9.07 -14.32 2.49
C ILE A 64 -8.01 -15.35 2.89
N LEU A 65 -6.96 -14.92 3.59
CA LEU A 65 -5.92 -15.83 4.04
C LEU A 65 -6.48 -16.88 5.01
N ASP A 66 -7.33 -16.48 5.96
CA ASP A 66 -7.97 -17.38 6.90
C ASP A 66 -8.94 -18.34 6.19
N ALA A 67 -9.74 -17.87 5.22
CA ALA A 67 -10.67 -18.70 4.46
C ALA A 67 -9.97 -19.78 3.59
N ASN A 68 -8.73 -19.50 3.20
CA ASN A 68 -7.89 -20.44 2.46
C ASN A 68 -6.93 -21.24 3.36
N GLU A 69 -7.12 -21.19 4.69
CA GLU A 69 -6.28 -21.90 5.68
C GLU A 69 -4.78 -21.56 5.57
N ILE A 70 -4.45 -20.35 5.09
CA ILE A 70 -3.09 -19.88 4.94
C ILE A 70 -2.62 -19.30 6.27
N GLU A 71 -1.69 -19.98 6.92
CA GLU A 71 -1.09 -19.51 8.16
C GLU A 71 -0.02 -18.44 7.91
N TYR A 72 -0.11 -17.32 8.63
CA TYR A 72 0.81 -16.20 8.51
C TYR A 72 1.20 -15.63 9.87
N ASN A 73 2.40 -15.05 9.93
CA ASN A 73 2.88 -14.27 11.07
C ASN A 73 2.56 -12.78 10.87
N GLN A 74 3.11 -12.18 9.80
CA GLN A 74 2.83 -10.81 9.40
C GLN A 74 2.49 -10.77 7.89
N VAL A 75 1.73 -9.77 7.50
CA VAL A 75 1.34 -9.52 6.10
C VAL A 75 1.78 -8.12 5.70
N ALA A 76 2.61 -8.00 4.68
CA ALA A 76 2.88 -6.73 4.02
C ALA A 76 1.91 -6.55 2.84
N LEU A 77 1.02 -5.58 2.94
CA LEU A 77 0.09 -5.21 1.89
C LEU A 77 0.71 -4.07 1.08
N VAL A 78 1.01 -4.31 -0.20
CA VAL A 78 1.76 -3.37 -1.04
C VAL A 78 1.00 -3.03 -2.31
N ASP A 79 1.04 -1.77 -2.74
CA ASP A 79 0.36 -1.33 -3.96
C ASP A 79 1.05 -1.89 -5.21
N ILE A 80 0.25 -2.16 -6.24
CA ILE A 80 0.67 -2.74 -7.52
C ILE A 80 1.63 -1.82 -8.30
N ASP A 81 1.70 -0.55 -7.98
CA ASP A 81 2.64 0.41 -8.55
C ASP A 81 3.88 0.64 -7.66
N THR A 82 4.28 -0.40 -6.92
CA THR A 82 5.53 -0.44 -6.17
C THR A 82 6.54 -1.39 -6.82
N MET A 83 7.82 -1.14 -6.62
CA MET A 83 8.90 -2.10 -6.85
C MET A 83 9.83 -2.10 -5.64
N ILE A 84 10.33 -3.28 -5.25
CA ILE A 84 11.28 -3.41 -4.15
C ILE A 84 12.69 -3.60 -4.69
N ARG A 85 13.68 -2.97 -4.07
CA ARG A 85 15.08 -3.12 -4.42
C ARG A 85 15.59 -4.51 -4.06
N TRP A 86 16.37 -5.11 -4.91
CA TRP A 86 16.89 -6.50 -4.81
C TRP A 86 17.66 -6.79 -3.52
N ASP A 87 18.32 -5.78 -2.95
CA ASP A 87 19.12 -5.88 -1.73
C ASP A 87 18.44 -5.30 -0.48
N ALA A 88 17.13 -4.94 -0.60
CA ALA A 88 16.38 -4.43 0.53
C ALA A 88 16.40 -5.45 1.68
N PRO A 89 16.68 -5.03 2.92
CA PRO A 89 16.63 -5.92 4.08
C PRO A 89 15.20 -6.45 4.32
N ASN A 90 15.05 -7.37 5.28
CA ASN A 90 13.72 -7.89 5.61
C ASN A 90 12.90 -6.82 6.35
N ILE A 91 11.80 -6.36 5.71
CA ILE A 91 10.92 -5.32 6.28
C ILE A 91 10.26 -5.78 7.58
N PHE A 92 9.96 -7.07 7.70
CA PHE A 92 9.25 -7.62 8.86
C PHE A 92 10.07 -7.51 10.15
N ASP A 93 11.39 -7.39 10.05
CA ASP A 93 12.29 -7.17 11.19
C ASP A 93 12.18 -5.74 11.76
N GLN A 94 11.54 -4.81 11.02
CA GLN A 94 11.44 -3.40 11.39
C GLN A 94 10.11 -3.05 12.10
N THR A 95 9.13 -3.95 12.08
CA THR A 95 7.74 -3.68 12.42
C THR A 95 7.43 -3.86 13.91
N ASN A 96 8.22 -4.63 14.66
CA ASN A 96 7.93 -5.05 16.03
C ASN A 96 6.54 -5.72 16.19
N ASN A 97 6.03 -6.37 15.12
CA ASN A 97 4.69 -6.95 15.06
C ASN A 97 3.54 -5.93 15.25
N LEU A 98 3.80 -4.64 15.06
CA LEU A 98 2.80 -3.58 15.13
C LEU A 98 2.24 -3.26 13.75
N PHE A 99 1.07 -2.59 13.71
CA PHE A 99 0.61 -1.97 12.48
C PHE A 99 1.64 -0.95 12.01
N SER A 100 2.20 -1.15 10.83
CA SER A 100 3.36 -0.37 10.37
C SER A 100 3.11 0.28 9.03
N ALA A 101 3.50 1.55 8.88
CA ALA A 101 3.36 2.34 7.67
C ALA A 101 4.42 3.44 7.60
N CYS A 102 4.56 4.07 6.43
CA CYS A 102 5.43 5.24 6.23
C CYS A 102 4.64 6.53 6.16
N ILE A 103 5.17 7.62 6.71
CA ILE A 103 4.54 8.95 6.64
C ILE A 103 4.42 9.43 5.19
N ASP A 104 3.27 10.00 4.87
CA ASP A 104 2.96 10.68 3.61
C ASP A 104 2.84 12.18 3.82
N ASN A 105 3.95 12.87 3.80
CA ASN A 105 4.03 14.32 4.04
C ASN A 105 4.60 15.12 2.86
N ASP A 106 4.74 14.51 1.70
CA ASP A 106 5.39 15.13 0.55
C ASP A 106 4.50 16.18 -0.13
N ASN A 107 3.18 16.02 -0.07
CA ASN A 107 2.22 17.01 -0.55
C ASN A 107 1.30 17.46 0.59
N ILE A 108 1.79 18.40 1.39
CA ILE A 108 1.09 18.90 2.59
C ILE A 108 -0.32 19.41 2.24
N GLY A 109 -0.47 20.14 1.13
CA GLY A 109 -1.77 20.68 0.70
C GLY A 109 -2.78 19.58 0.42
N TRP A 110 -2.34 18.50 -0.27
CA TRP A 110 -3.17 17.34 -0.55
C TRP A 110 -3.56 16.61 0.74
N VAL A 111 -2.59 16.38 1.63
CA VAL A 111 -2.82 15.70 2.92
C VAL A 111 -3.82 16.47 3.78
N LYS A 112 -3.61 17.79 3.94
CA LYS A 112 -4.55 18.62 4.72
C LYS A 112 -5.97 18.61 4.15
N GLN A 113 -6.13 18.80 2.84
CA GLN A 113 -7.45 18.74 2.20
C GLN A 113 -8.11 17.37 2.39
N SER A 114 -7.33 16.29 2.36
CA SER A 114 -7.84 14.93 2.59
C SER A 114 -8.30 14.76 4.04
N ILE A 115 -7.51 15.17 5.03
CA ILE A 115 -7.88 15.14 6.45
C ILE A 115 -9.18 15.94 6.66
N ASP A 116 -9.21 17.19 6.22
CA ASP A 116 -10.37 18.06 6.43
C ASP A 116 -11.63 17.53 5.74
N GLY A 117 -11.50 16.96 4.54
CA GLY A 117 -12.61 16.41 3.78
C GLY A 117 -13.29 15.21 4.43
N TYR A 118 -12.55 14.42 5.19
CA TYR A 118 -13.09 13.26 5.90
C TYR A 118 -13.41 13.52 7.38
N GLN A 119 -13.07 14.68 7.93
CA GLN A 119 -13.23 15.01 9.35
C GLN A 119 -14.68 14.84 9.85
N LYS A 120 -15.67 15.09 9.01
CA LYS A 120 -17.09 14.97 9.37
C LYS A 120 -17.51 13.55 9.79
N TYR A 121 -16.83 12.53 9.28
CA TYR A 121 -17.08 11.12 9.65
C TYR A 121 -16.39 10.73 10.96
N PHE A 122 -15.35 11.45 11.35
CA PHE A 122 -14.49 11.13 12.49
C PHE A 122 -14.40 12.29 13.48
N ARG A 123 -15.55 12.78 13.94
CA ARG A 123 -15.66 14.02 14.73
C ARG A 123 -14.82 14.06 15.99
N HIS A 124 -14.55 12.90 16.59
CA HIS A 124 -13.82 12.77 17.84
C HIS A 124 -12.33 12.49 17.67
N VAL A 125 -11.87 12.31 16.42
CA VAL A 125 -10.47 12.02 16.12
C VAL A 125 -9.85 13.25 15.48
N ARG A 126 -8.69 13.65 16.00
CA ARG A 126 -7.86 14.70 15.44
C ARG A 126 -6.44 14.19 15.36
N PHE A 127 -5.77 14.47 14.28
CA PHE A 127 -4.34 14.22 14.14
C PHE A 127 -3.70 15.24 13.20
N ASP A 128 -2.41 15.42 13.37
CA ASP A 128 -1.63 16.34 12.56
C ASP A 128 -1.21 15.69 11.24
N TRP A 129 -1.09 16.49 10.20
CA TRP A 129 -0.63 16.05 8.88
C TRP A 129 0.75 15.38 8.92
N THR A 130 1.60 15.76 9.88
CA THR A 130 2.94 15.16 10.05
C THR A 130 2.91 13.69 10.44
N THR A 131 1.78 13.19 10.89
CA THR A 131 1.59 11.79 11.25
C THR A 131 0.73 11.02 10.24
N TYR A 132 0.29 11.68 9.16
CA TYR A 132 -0.50 11.04 8.10
C TYR A 132 0.37 10.04 7.34
N PHE A 133 -0.08 8.79 7.21
CA PHE A 133 0.69 7.75 6.54
C PHE A 133 0.08 7.37 5.19
N ASN A 134 0.94 6.87 4.30
CA ASN A 134 0.58 6.33 3.00
C ASN A 134 0.17 4.85 3.13
N CYS A 135 -0.89 4.46 2.42
CA CYS A 135 -1.41 3.09 2.43
C CYS A 135 -0.82 2.19 1.33
N GLY A 136 0.11 2.67 0.53
CA GLY A 136 0.73 1.86 -0.54
C GLY A 136 1.75 0.83 -0.05
N MET A 137 2.13 0.90 1.21
CA MET A 137 2.89 -0.12 1.91
C MET A 137 2.48 -0.13 3.39
N ILE A 138 1.88 -1.22 3.84
CA ILE A 138 1.43 -1.42 5.21
C ILE A 138 1.83 -2.82 5.65
N VAL A 139 2.30 -2.96 6.89
CA VAL A 139 2.48 -4.27 7.51
C VAL A 139 1.49 -4.43 8.65
N LEU A 140 0.82 -5.58 8.70
CA LEU A 140 -0.20 -5.93 9.68
C LEU A 140 -0.11 -7.42 10.06
N ASN A 141 -0.88 -7.86 11.04
CA ASN A 141 -0.94 -9.25 11.48
C ASN A 141 -2.33 -9.62 11.99
N LYS A 142 -2.51 -10.83 12.53
CA LYS A 142 -3.80 -11.35 13.03
C LYS A 142 -4.48 -10.44 14.06
N GLN A 143 -3.73 -9.66 14.86
CA GLN A 143 -4.30 -8.74 15.86
C GLN A 143 -5.07 -7.58 15.19
N HIS A 144 -4.75 -7.26 13.93
CA HIS A 144 -5.39 -6.18 13.16
C HIS A 144 -6.65 -6.62 12.39
N LYS A 145 -7.09 -7.89 12.54
CA LYS A 145 -8.27 -8.41 11.83
C LYS A 145 -9.52 -7.57 12.10
N ASN A 146 -9.76 -7.19 13.36
CA ASN A 146 -10.88 -6.33 13.69
C ASN A 146 -10.77 -4.92 13.08
N LEU A 147 -9.56 -4.37 12.96
CA LEU A 147 -9.32 -3.10 12.27
C LEU A 147 -9.63 -3.22 10.78
N CYS A 148 -9.17 -4.28 10.11
CA CYS A 148 -9.50 -4.54 8.71
C CYS A 148 -11.03 -4.62 8.50
N LYS A 149 -11.73 -5.33 9.40
CA LYS A 149 -13.19 -5.38 9.38
C LYS A 149 -13.83 -4.00 9.57
N GLN A 150 -13.35 -3.17 10.49
CA GLN A 150 -13.85 -1.80 10.66
C GLN A 150 -13.66 -0.95 9.40
N ILE A 151 -12.56 -1.14 8.67
CA ILE A 151 -12.30 -0.43 7.41
C ILE A 151 -13.31 -0.86 6.34
N THR A 152 -13.55 -2.15 6.18
CA THR A 152 -14.53 -2.65 5.20
C THR A 152 -15.97 -2.30 5.59
N ASP A 153 -16.33 -2.41 6.88
CA ASP A 153 -17.64 -1.98 7.40
C ASP A 153 -17.87 -0.47 7.16
N PHE A 154 -16.82 0.35 7.32
CA PHE A 154 -16.90 1.79 7.05
C PHE A 154 -17.24 2.06 5.58
N TRP A 155 -16.64 1.32 4.64
CA TRP A 155 -17.04 1.39 3.23
C TRP A 155 -18.50 1.00 3.04
N TYR A 156 -18.92 -0.19 3.48
CA TYR A 156 -20.28 -0.68 3.26
C TYR A 156 -21.36 0.26 3.83
N ASN A 157 -21.08 0.88 4.96
CA ASN A 157 -22.00 1.80 5.60
C ASN A 157 -22.07 3.20 4.95
N ASN A 158 -21.07 3.57 4.14
CA ASN A 158 -20.92 4.94 3.62
C ASN A 158 -20.57 4.99 2.12
N SER A 159 -20.66 3.90 1.36
CA SER A 159 -20.10 3.77 0.00
C SER A 159 -20.55 4.87 -0.97
N ALA A 160 -21.84 5.19 -1.02
CA ALA A 160 -22.38 6.21 -1.92
C ALA A 160 -21.79 7.61 -1.61
N GLU A 161 -21.72 7.95 -0.32
CA GLU A 161 -21.19 9.25 0.11
C GLU A 161 -19.67 9.32 -0.04
N LEU A 162 -18.95 8.24 0.26
CA LEU A 162 -17.50 8.13 0.06
C LEU A 162 -17.13 8.27 -1.42
N THR A 163 -17.89 7.64 -2.31
CA THR A 163 -17.70 7.78 -3.76
C THR A 163 -17.85 9.25 -4.17
N ASN A 164 -18.86 9.95 -3.66
CA ASN A 164 -19.03 11.37 -3.94
C ASN A 164 -17.87 12.22 -3.39
N VAL A 165 -17.43 11.96 -2.16
CA VAL A 165 -16.28 12.66 -1.56
C VAL A 165 -15.02 12.43 -2.38
N GLN A 166 -14.74 11.21 -2.78
CA GLN A 166 -13.59 10.87 -3.62
C GLN A 166 -13.63 11.59 -4.96
N ASN A 167 -14.78 11.61 -5.62
CA ASN A 167 -14.96 12.29 -6.90
C ASN A 167 -14.80 13.81 -6.77
N THR A 168 -15.27 14.40 -5.67
CA THR A 168 -15.19 15.84 -5.41
C THR A 168 -13.78 16.27 -5.04
N LEU A 169 -13.16 15.57 -4.10
CA LEU A 169 -11.81 15.90 -3.64
C LEU A 169 -10.72 15.41 -4.61
N ARG A 170 -11.02 14.43 -5.46
CA ARG A 170 -10.04 13.72 -6.30
C ARG A 170 -8.85 13.21 -5.47
N LYS A 171 -9.13 12.70 -4.26
CA LYS A 171 -8.14 12.30 -3.27
C LYS A 171 -8.23 10.80 -3.01
N GLY A 172 -7.17 10.25 -2.42
CA GLY A 172 -7.00 8.84 -2.15
C GLY A 172 -8.25 8.16 -1.61
N THR A 173 -8.50 6.95 -2.06
CA THR A 173 -9.77 6.27 -1.86
C THR A 173 -9.98 5.82 -0.42
N ASP A 174 -9.10 4.99 0.10
CA ASP A 174 -9.18 4.39 1.45
C ASP A 174 -8.21 5.03 2.44
N GLN A 175 -7.11 5.60 1.97
CA GLN A 175 -5.98 6.04 2.81
C GLN A 175 -6.41 6.98 3.95
N THR A 176 -7.25 7.97 3.70
CA THR A 176 -7.65 8.93 4.75
C THR A 176 -8.58 8.30 5.79
N PRO A 177 -9.63 7.56 5.44
CA PRO A 177 -10.41 6.79 6.40
C PRO A 177 -9.57 5.82 7.23
N VAL A 178 -8.62 5.11 6.62
CA VAL A 178 -7.71 4.20 7.33
C VAL A 178 -6.85 4.95 8.34
N ASN A 179 -6.32 6.12 7.98
CA ASN A 179 -5.59 6.98 8.91
C ASN A 179 -6.43 7.36 10.13
N TYR A 180 -7.72 7.63 9.95
CA TYR A 180 -8.65 7.92 11.06
C TYR A 180 -8.96 6.68 11.89
N LEU A 181 -9.25 5.54 11.26
CA LEU A 181 -9.64 4.31 11.93
C LEU A 181 -8.50 3.73 12.78
N VAL A 182 -7.27 3.74 12.26
CA VAL A 182 -6.09 3.32 13.03
C VAL A 182 -5.95 4.16 14.30
N ARG A 183 -6.15 5.48 14.22
CA ARG A 183 -6.06 6.36 15.38
C ARG A 183 -7.26 6.27 16.33
N SER A 184 -8.39 5.79 15.84
CA SER A 184 -9.57 5.51 16.67
C SER A 184 -9.47 4.17 17.38
N SER A 185 -8.57 3.30 16.93
CA SER A 185 -8.36 1.97 17.47
C SER A 185 -7.38 2.00 18.66
N SER A 186 -7.32 0.88 19.38
CA SER A 186 -6.31 0.66 20.45
C SER A 186 -4.98 0.13 19.91
N HIS A 187 -4.80 0.05 18.59
CA HIS A 187 -3.57 -0.48 18.00
C HIS A 187 -2.47 0.59 17.95
N ASP A 188 -1.28 0.18 18.36
CA ASP A 188 -0.09 1.00 18.21
C ASP A 188 0.33 1.06 16.73
N LEU A 189 0.67 2.27 16.29
CA LEU A 189 1.18 2.55 14.95
C LEU A 189 2.71 2.67 14.99
N ARG A 190 3.39 1.81 14.25
CA ARG A 190 4.83 1.90 14.00
C ARG A 190 5.08 2.70 12.73
N ILE A 191 5.72 3.84 12.86
CA ILE A 191 6.19 4.61 11.70
C ILE A 191 7.56 4.06 11.28
N LEU A 192 7.61 3.59 10.04
CA LEU A 192 8.83 3.11 9.39
C LEU A 192 9.57 4.27 8.68
N ASP A 193 10.87 4.08 8.47
CA ASP A 193 11.67 5.00 7.66
C ASP A 193 11.07 5.14 6.26
N LYS A 194 11.12 6.34 5.70
CA LYS A 194 10.56 6.65 4.37
C LYS A 194 11.14 5.79 3.25
N LYS A 195 12.33 5.24 3.42
CA LYS A 195 12.92 4.30 2.46
C LYS A 195 12.04 3.07 2.19
N TRP A 196 11.16 2.71 3.13
CA TRP A 196 10.23 1.60 2.99
C TRP A 196 8.95 1.92 2.20
N ASN A 197 8.78 3.16 1.81
CA ASN A 197 7.73 3.59 0.87
C ASN A 197 8.11 4.96 0.29
N LEU A 198 9.08 4.96 -0.62
CA LEU A 198 9.57 6.18 -1.26
C LEU A 198 8.57 6.64 -2.31
N THR A 199 7.77 7.65 -1.97
CA THR A 199 6.76 8.29 -2.80
C THR A 199 7.31 9.52 -3.52
N HIS A 200 6.51 10.15 -4.39
CA HIS A 200 6.87 11.39 -5.11
C HIS A 200 8.13 11.27 -5.98
N LEU A 201 8.28 10.11 -6.63
CA LEU A 201 9.38 9.85 -7.56
C LEU A 201 9.33 10.75 -8.81
N ASN A 202 8.20 11.43 -9.06
CA ASN A 202 8.02 12.38 -10.17
C ASN A 202 8.80 13.68 -10.01
N ARG A 203 9.48 13.89 -8.89
CA ARG A 203 10.39 15.02 -8.70
C ARG A 203 11.59 14.86 -9.62
N LYS A 204 11.88 15.93 -10.41
CA LYS A 204 12.91 15.90 -11.44
C LYS A 204 14.27 15.44 -10.93
N GLU A 205 14.67 15.90 -9.74
CA GLU A 205 15.95 15.56 -9.12
C GLU A 205 16.02 14.11 -8.63
N ILE A 206 14.88 13.45 -8.43
CA ILE A 206 14.82 12.06 -7.96
C ILE A 206 14.72 11.09 -9.13
N ILE A 207 13.94 11.43 -10.15
CA ILE A 207 13.74 10.56 -11.32
C ILE A 207 14.91 10.58 -12.27
N GLN A 208 15.63 11.70 -12.33
CA GLN A 208 16.77 11.86 -13.21
C GLN A 208 17.88 10.89 -12.81
N ASN A 209 18.41 10.14 -13.79
CA ASN A 209 19.44 9.12 -13.61
C ASN A 209 19.07 8.03 -12.59
N PHE A 210 17.77 7.77 -12.38
CA PHE A 210 17.30 6.78 -11.41
C PHE A 210 17.80 6.99 -9.98
N MET A 211 18.03 8.23 -9.55
CA MET A 211 18.54 8.54 -8.22
C MET A 211 17.72 7.92 -7.10
N PHE A 212 16.40 7.72 -7.31
CA PHE A 212 15.52 7.07 -6.32
C PHE A 212 15.95 5.65 -5.94
N VAL A 213 16.69 4.96 -6.81
CA VAL A 213 17.19 3.59 -6.57
C VAL A 213 18.09 3.55 -5.34
N ASP A 214 18.93 4.57 -5.16
CA ASP A 214 19.82 4.69 -4.00
C ASP A 214 19.13 5.27 -2.76
N CYS A 215 17.97 5.92 -2.95
CA CYS A 215 17.28 6.64 -1.90
C CYS A 215 16.28 5.77 -1.10
N GLY A 216 15.79 4.66 -1.68
CA GLY A 216 14.75 3.86 -1.04
C GLY A 216 14.89 2.37 -1.27
N TYR A 217 14.22 1.60 -0.41
CA TYR A 217 14.08 0.14 -0.54
C TYR A 217 12.85 -0.23 -1.35
N ILE A 218 11.73 0.47 -1.14
CA ILE A 218 10.51 0.32 -1.91
C ILE A 218 10.25 1.64 -2.65
N TRP A 219 10.17 1.55 -3.96
CA TRP A 219 9.87 2.67 -4.85
C TRP A 219 8.38 2.63 -5.20
N HIS A 220 7.67 3.68 -4.86
CA HIS A 220 6.24 3.77 -5.08
C HIS A 220 5.95 4.78 -6.19
N PHE A 221 5.54 4.30 -7.34
CA PHE A 221 5.29 5.09 -8.55
C PHE A 221 3.90 5.74 -8.54
N ASN A 222 3.46 6.20 -7.37
CA ASN A 222 2.22 6.94 -7.24
C ASN A 222 2.35 8.37 -7.81
N GLY A 223 1.22 9.00 -8.15
CA GLY A 223 1.20 10.38 -8.63
C GLY A 223 1.69 10.62 -10.07
N PHE A 224 2.05 9.56 -10.80
CA PHE A 224 2.27 9.60 -12.23
C PHE A 224 0.96 9.39 -12.99
N ASP A 225 0.84 9.98 -14.19
CA ASP A 225 -0.13 9.49 -15.14
C ASP A 225 0.22 8.05 -15.56
N LYS A 226 -0.76 7.37 -16.13
CA LYS A 226 -0.68 5.93 -16.39
C LYS A 226 0.44 5.55 -17.34
N GLU A 227 0.58 6.27 -18.46
CA GLU A 227 1.56 5.97 -19.51
C GLU A 227 2.97 6.22 -18.96
N LEU A 228 3.17 7.33 -18.27
CA LEU A 228 4.46 7.68 -17.69
C LEU A 228 4.86 6.68 -16.60
N ARG A 229 3.91 6.25 -15.74
CA ARG A 229 4.14 5.21 -14.73
C ARG A 229 4.65 3.93 -15.36
N GLN A 230 3.94 3.43 -16.37
CA GLN A 230 4.35 2.22 -17.09
C GLN A 230 5.75 2.35 -17.67
N ASN A 231 6.02 3.45 -18.36
CA ASN A 231 7.32 3.69 -18.99
C ASN A 231 8.45 3.72 -17.96
N ILE A 232 8.25 4.38 -16.82
CA ILE A 232 9.29 4.48 -15.79
C ILE A 232 9.52 3.15 -15.10
N MET A 233 8.46 2.41 -14.74
CA MET A 233 8.61 1.09 -14.15
C MET A 233 9.30 0.12 -15.11
N GLN A 234 8.94 0.15 -16.40
CA GLN A 234 9.61 -0.63 -17.44
C GLN A 234 11.10 -0.27 -17.56
N GLN A 235 11.41 1.02 -17.63
CA GLN A 235 12.80 1.48 -17.69
C GLN A 235 13.60 1.07 -16.44
N THR A 236 13.00 1.19 -15.27
CA THR A 236 13.61 0.75 -14.01
C THR A 236 13.91 -0.73 -14.06
N TRP A 237 12.94 -1.56 -14.46
CA TRP A 237 13.15 -3.00 -14.61
C TRP A 237 14.26 -3.32 -15.60
N ASN A 238 14.21 -2.75 -16.79
CA ASN A 238 15.19 -3.00 -17.85
C ASN A 238 16.63 -2.62 -17.45
N ASN A 239 16.79 -1.57 -16.66
CA ASN A 239 18.11 -1.13 -16.21
C ASN A 239 18.68 -1.98 -15.05
N PHE A 240 17.81 -2.53 -14.21
CA PHE A 240 18.24 -3.18 -12.95
C PHE A 240 17.90 -4.67 -12.85
N ARG A 241 17.20 -5.27 -13.83
CA ARG A 241 16.77 -6.68 -13.78
C ARG A 241 17.90 -7.67 -13.48
N ASN A 242 19.10 -7.42 -13.99
CA ASN A 242 20.25 -8.31 -13.75
C ASN A 242 20.58 -8.45 -12.26
N ASN A 243 20.21 -7.49 -11.42
CA ASN A 243 20.38 -7.57 -9.97
C ASN A 243 19.35 -8.49 -9.30
N TYR A 244 18.25 -8.83 -10.00
CA TYR A 244 17.22 -9.76 -9.55
C TYR A 244 17.41 -11.18 -10.10
N GLU A 245 18.40 -11.40 -10.97
CA GLU A 245 18.66 -12.71 -11.59
C GLU A 245 19.85 -13.43 -10.95
N ASN A 246 20.63 -12.75 -10.10
CA ASN A 246 21.82 -13.28 -9.40
C ASN A 246 21.54 -13.53 -7.91
#